data_d7d52e5baf9938031daf2b093fe8a617
#
_entry.id   d7d52e5baf9938031daf2b093fe8a617
#
_cell.length_a   1.000
_cell.length_b   1.000
_cell.length_c   1.000
_cell.angle_alpha   90.00
_cell.angle_beta   90.00
_cell.angle_gamma   90.00
#
_symmetry.space_group_name_H-M   'P 1'
#
loop_
_entity.id
_entity.type
_entity.pdbx_description
1 polymer ?
#
loop_
_entity_poly.entity_id
_entity_poly.type
_entity_poly.pdbx_seq_one_letter_code
_entity_poly.pdbx_strand_id
1 'polypeptide(L)'
;EILIGLVGSEMCIRDRLSSIVTLEEAGRSWVLIVKDKLKRKEIDINNWDSDDPLVQACLDRFKTDMGDKYKDHIFSEEEIQEIIRGFFEQNRELRIGNEEKKKMTQIIEDILYAYNEHTKSLMSSGERTLHNTLSSDFSKIMDKLGVIEEQPHKENIKKFLRAIEISKEIELENIEELINGEYEIDRSEIIETIQAGREKLVSIQGNAGSGKSVVCKKLLKGKEYVLVTRAENLSTGKKVNELWDCDVEDAILWLENKPLYIFIDAIEFIADCGDNAFTLLQEIYRLADKYSNVYIITSCRTTDSSAFMKINTKYRIKTYEIPDLAKNEIDKVAKSYPIILSLQQNKKYSDLLCVPFYLNLIVSGGFVEENINDENKCRNLIWERIICLKDKCKKYSVLQSDVRKTVERIVFERASRFVVGVDSDIVDSDILEALKSEGIIVESRNKIRLKYDIFEDICFERYIDKAFDACHGSYNVFFDEIEKIGRCIYRRYQIWISNKLFVQEAREKFVYTLLTDNSIEAKWKKKTEIGIVKSKYCGLFFKEFQELLDETVVEELLDITNLYAFEAKINHSPALIMNVTPIG
;
A
#
# COMPACT_ATOMS: atom_id res chain seq x y z
N GLU A 1 7.85 -24.26 -16.10
CA GLU A 1 7.73 -24.64 -17.53
C GLU A 1 9.06 -25.04 -18.14
N ILE A 2 10.17 -24.33 -17.91
CA ILE A 2 11.50 -24.69 -18.42
C ILE A 2 12.02 -26.00 -17.79
N LEU A 3 11.68 -26.28 -16.53
CA LEU A 3 12.05 -27.52 -15.85
C LEU A 3 11.18 -28.71 -16.28
N ILE A 4 9.93 -28.49 -16.66
CA ILE A 4 9.00 -29.53 -17.13
C ILE A 4 9.40 -30.02 -18.53
N GLY A 5 9.93 -29.12 -19.38
CA GLY A 5 10.43 -29.48 -20.70
C GLY A 5 11.75 -30.24 -20.70
N LEU A 6 12.51 -30.18 -19.61
CA LEU A 6 13.80 -30.83 -19.45
C LEU A 6 13.74 -32.22 -18.78
N VAL A 7 12.61 -32.55 -18.19
CA VAL A 7 12.36 -33.85 -17.51
C VAL A 7 12.19 -35.02 -18.51
N GLY A 8 12.10 -34.73 -19.82
CA GLY A 8 11.91 -35.73 -20.85
C GLY A 8 13.18 -36.49 -21.30
N SER A 9 14.38 -36.15 -20.82
CA SER A 9 15.58 -36.89 -21.13
C SER A 9 16.35 -37.29 -19.86
N GLU A 10 16.55 -38.57 -19.67
CA GLU A 10 17.38 -39.14 -18.57
C GLU A 10 18.74 -38.44 -18.45
N MET A 11 19.31 -38.00 -19.56
CA MET A 11 20.62 -37.33 -19.65
C MET A 11 20.60 -35.95 -18.95
N CYS A 12 19.53 -35.16 -19.10
CA CYS A 12 19.44 -33.84 -18.46
C CYS A 12 19.24 -33.90 -16.93
N ILE A 13 18.62 -34.96 -16.45
CA ILE A 13 18.44 -35.20 -15.00
C ILE A 13 19.78 -35.63 -14.40
N ARG A 14 20.49 -36.51 -15.07
CA ARG A 14 21.81 -37.00 -14.65
C ARG A 14 22.83 -35.87 -14.58
N ASP A 15 22.87 -34.98 -15.59
CA ASP A 15 23.81 -33.86 -15.63
C ASP A 15 23.47 -32.80 -14.57
N ARG A 16 22.20 -32.58 -14.23
CA ARG A 16 21.79 -31.68 -13.14
C ARG A 16 22.09 -32.27 -11.77
N LEU A 17 21.81 -33.54 -11.56
CA LEU A 17 22.18 -34.23 -10.32
C LEU A 17 23.69 -34.26 -10.12
N SER A 18 24.48 -34.28 -11.21
CA SER A 18 25.96 -34.23 -11.12
C SER A 18 26.48 -32.89 -10.60
N SER A 19 25.75 -31.82 -10.71
CA SER A 19 26.11 -30.47 -10.20
C SER A 19 25.66 -30.20 -8.76
N ILE A 20 24.91 -31.10 -8.15
CA ILE A 20 24.39 -30.92 -6.78
C ILE A 20 25.50 -31.27 -5.78
N VAL A 21 25.91 -30.28 -5.01
CA VAL A 21 27.04 -30.37 -4.06
C VAL A 21 26.58 -30.54 -2.62
N THR A 22 25.33 -30.21 -2.32
CA THR A 22 24.78 -30.23 -0.96
C THR A 22 23.58 -31.16 -0.81
N LEU A 23 23.34 -31.66 0.40
CA LEU A 23 22.19 -32.48 0.75
C LEU A 23 20.86 -31.78 0.41
N GLU A 24 20.80 -30.48 0.66
CA GLU A 24 19.64 -29.63 0.38
C GLU A 24 19.35 -29.52 -1.12
N GLU A 25 20.39 -29.37 -1.94
CA GLU A 25 20.27 -29.32 -3.40
C GLU A 25 19.83 -30.65 -3.98
N ALA A 26 20.35 -31.76 -3.45
CA ALA A 26 19.91 -33.11 -3.80
C ALA A 26 18.44 -33.32 -3.45
N GLY A 27 18.03 -32.98 -2.24
CA GLY A 27 16.63 -33.01 -1.79
C GLY A 27 15.70 -32.15 -2.64
N ARG A 28 16.12 -30.94 -3.00
CA ARG A 28 15.35 -30.02 -3.86
C ARG A 28 15.07 -30.60 -5.24
N SER A 29 16.08 -31.16 -5.90
CA SER A 29 15.92 -31.78 -7.22
C SER A 29 15.05 -33.03 -7.16
N TRP A 30 15.19 -33.80 -6.11
CA TRP A 30 14.44 -35.02 -5.85
C TRP A 30 12.95 -34.77 -5.75
N VAL A 31 12.52 -33.80 -4.99
CA VAL A 31 11.09 -33.52 -4.81
C VAL A 31 10.48 -32.89 -6.05
N LEU A 32 11.21 -32.15 -6.85
CA LEU A 32 10.70 -31.69 -8.15
C LEU A 32 10.34 -32.88 -9.04
N ILE A 33 11.17 -33.91 -9.05
CA ILE A 33 10.94 -35.15 -9.80
C ILE A 33 9.74 -35.92 -9.22
N VAL A 34 9.68 -36.10 -7.91
CA VAL A 34 8.58 -36.78 -7.22
C VAL A 34 7.27 -36.02 -7.43
N LYS A 35 7.27 -34.69 -7.34
CA LYS A 35 6.10 -33.86 -7.61
C LYS A 35 5.58 -34.02 -9.03
N ASP A 36 6.45 -34.06 -10.04
CA ASP A 36 6.06 -34.26 -11.42
C ASP A 36 5.48 -35.66 -11.65
N LYS A 37 6.10 -36.68 -11.08
CA LYS A 37 5.61 -38.06 -11.17
C LYS A 37 4.29 -38.29 -10.41
N LEU A 38 4.09 -37.66 -9.26
CA LEU A 38 2.80 -37.66 -8.56
C LEU A 38 1.70 -36.98 -9.41
N LYS A 39 2.01 -35.87 -10.07
CA LYS A 39 1.06 -35.21 -10.98
C LYS A 39 0.66 -36.08 -12.17
N ARG A 40 1.59 -36.86 -12.69
CA ARG A 40 1.34 -37.80 -13.81
C ARG A 40 0.72 -39.12 -13.36
N LYS A 41 0.52 -39.34 -12.05
CA LYS A 41 0.09 -40.62 -11.47
C LYS A 41 1.03 -41.80 -11.81
N GLU A 42 2.29 -41.51 -12.05
CA GLU A 42 3.32 -42.50 -12.38
C GLU A 42 3.96 -43.15 -11.14
N ILE A 43 3.70 -42.59 -9.94
CA ILE A 43 4.09 -43.16 -8.65
C ILE A 43 2.84 -43.51 -7.87
N ASP A 44 2.70 -44.78 -7.51
CA ASP A 44 1.77 -45.23 -6.47
C ASP A 44 2.47 -45.11 -5.12
N ILE A 45 1.91 -44.27 -4.23
CA ILE A 45 2.47 -44.01 -2.90
C ILE A 45 2.55 -45.29 -2.03
N ASN A 46 1.71 -46.25 -2.33
CA ASN A 46 1.70 -47.53 -1.61
C ASN A 46 2.69 -48.54 -2.22
N ASN A 47 3.30 -48.26 -3.35
CA ASN A 47 4.16 -49.16 -4.10
C ASN A 47 5.23 -48.40 -4.88
N TRP A 48 5.94 -47.48 -4.23
CA TRP A 48 7.05 -46.70 -4.82
C TRP A 48 8.37 -47.48 -4.89
N ASP A 49 8.27 -48.80 -4.78
CA ASP A 49 9.41 -49.69 -4.75
C ASP A 49 10.34 -49.48 -5.95
N SER A 50 11.56 -49.70 -5.70
CA SER A 50 12.76 -49.37 -6.39
C SER A 50 12.87 -49.75 -7.90
N ASP A 51 11.82 -50.26 -8.51
CA ASP A 51 11.79 -50.67 -9.91
C ASP A 51 11.58 -49.50 -10.90
N ASP A 52 11.27 -48.28 -10.42
CA ASP A 52 11.26 -47.11 -11.28
C ASP A 52 12.70 -46.65 -11.56
N PRO A 53 13.18 -46.73 -12.81
CA PRO A 53 14.56 -46.41 -13.18
C PRO A 53 14.98 -44.99 -12.79
N LEU A 54 14.03 -44.06 -12.73
CA LEU A 54 14.28 -42.67 -12.39
C LEU A 54 14.44 -42.49 -10.89
N VAL A 55 13.61 -43.16 -10.10
CA VAL A 55 13.72 -43.19 -8.64
C VAL A 55 15.02 -43.84 -8.24
N GLN A 56 15.39 -44.96 -8.89
CA GLN A 56 16.64 -45.65 -8.64
C GLN A 56 17.86 -44.78 -9.04
N ALA A 57 17.82 -44.10 -10.17
CA ALA A 57 18.90 -43.19 -10.59
C ALA A 57 19.06 -42.02 -9.62
N CYS A 58 17.95 -41.49 -9.07
CA CYS A 58 17.98 -40.47 -8.03
C CYS A 58 18.57 -40.98 -6.72
N LEU A 59 18.18 -42.19 -6.29
CA LEU A 59 18.75 -42.86 -5.10
C LEU A 59 20.25 -43.13 -5.26
N ASP A 60 20.68 -43.65 -6.42
CA ASP A 60 22.09 -43.93 -6.68
C ASP A 60 22.91 -42.65 -6.72
N ARG A 61 22.33 -41.57 -7.24
CA ARG A 61 23.00 -40.27 -7.25
C ARG A 61 23.03 -39.65 -5.85
N PHE A 62 21.94 -39.73 -5.11
CA PHE A 62 21.90 -39.32 -3.71
C PHE A 62 22.93 -40.07 -2.89
N LYS A 63 23.05 -41.38 -3.07
CA LYS A 63 24.10 -42.20 -2.44
C LYS A 63 25.50 -41.75 -2.84
N THR A 64 25.70 -41.36 -4.11
CA THR A 64 27.03 -40.94 -4.63
C THR A 64 27.40 -39.56 -4.07
N ASP A 65 26.51 -38.60 -4.11
CA ASP A 65 26.75 -37.24 -3.62
C ASP A 65 26.82 -37.20 -2.07
N MET A 66 26.07 -38.08 -1.41
CA MET A 66 26.14 -38.30 0.04
C MET A 66 27.37 -39.11 0.44
N GLY A 67 27.82 -40.03 -0.42
CA GLY A 67 28.89 -40.98 -0.13
C GLY A 67 30.22 -40.33 0.21
N ASP A 68 30.56 -39.21 -0.40
CA ASP A 68 31.83 -38.50 -0.14
C ASP A 68 31.76 -37.65 1.15
N LYS A 69 30.57 -37.18 1.53
CA LYS A 69 30.37 -36.25 2.67
C LYS A 69 29.75 -36.92 3.89
N TYR A 70 28.93 -37.95 3.68
CA TYR A 70 28.15 -38.63 4.71
C TYR A 70 28.29 -40.16 4.61
N LYS A 71 29.44 -40.64 4.15
CA LYS A 71 29.73 -42.05 4.09
C LYS A 71 29.49 -42.68 5.46
N ASP A 72 28.65 -43.68 5.47
CA ASP A 72 28.25 -44.40 6.71
C ASP A 72 27.45 -43.54 7.73
N HIS A 73 26.92 -42.35 7.32
CA HIS A 73 26.05 -41.57 8.17
C HIS A 73 24.65 -42.19 8.27
N ILE A 74 24.12 -42.31 9.46
CA ILE A 74 22.73 -42.70 9.73
C ILE A 74 22.00 -41.49 10.23
N PHE A 75 20.99 -41.03 9.49
CA PHE A 75 20.20 -39.87 9.84
C PHE A 75 19.34 -40.17 11.06
N SER A 76 19.37 -39.30 12.06
CA SER A 76 18.42 -39.33 13.16
C SER A 76 17.03 -38.87 12.67
N GLU A 77 16.00 -39.11 13.48
CA GLU A 77 14.64 -38.68 13.16
C GLU A 77 14.55 -37.16 13.06
N GLU A 78 15.30 -36.44 13.88
CA GLU A 78 15.40 -34.98 13.89
C GLU A 78 16.08 -34.44 12.63
N GLU A 79 17.19 -35.04 12.20
CA GLU A 79 17.86 -34.68 10.95
C GLU A 79 16.95 -34.91 9.74
N ILE A 80 16.18 -36.01 9.74
CA ILE A 80 15.16 -36.28 8.71
C ILE A 80 14.10 -35.18 8.69
N GLN A 81 13.59 -34.78 9.84
CA GLN A 81 12.60 -33.71 9.95
C GLN A 81 13.18 -32.34 9.56
N GLU A 82 14.44 -32.08 9.88
CA GLU A 82 15.13 -30.86 9.50
C GLU A 82 15.36 -30.80 7.98
N ILE A 83 15.76 -31.90 7.35
CA ILE A 83 15.87 -32.03 5.90
C ILE A 83 14.52 -31.75 5.24
N ILE A 84 13.42 -32.31 5.76
CA ILE A 84 12.09 -32.11 5.25
C ILE A 84 11.67 -30.64 5.41
N ARG A 85 11.94 -30.04 6.57
CA ARG A 85 11.65 -28.62 6.85
C ARG A 85 12.42 -27.72 5.89
N GLY A 86 13.74 -27.87 5.82
CA GLY A 86 14.59 -27.10 4.94
C GLY A 86 14.19 -27.24 3.47
N PHE A 87 13.77 -28.44 3.07
CA PHE A 87 13.22 -28.72 1.76
C PHE A 87 11.98 -27.85 1.46
N PHE A 88 10.98 -27.81 2.34
CA PHE A 88 9.77 -27.02 2.12
C PHE A 88 10.03 -25.52 2.23
N GLU A 89 10.94 -25.09 3.07
CA GLU A 89 11.34 -23.69 3.19
C GLU A 89 12.02 -23.16 1.92
N GLN A 90 12.92 -23.92 1.33
CA GLN A 90 13.59 -23.52 0.08
C GLN A 90 12.68 -23.60 -1.15
N ASN A 91 11.61 -24.40 -1.09
CA ASN A 91 10.66 -24.58 -2.18
C ASN A 91 9.31 -23.88 -1.93
N ARG A 92 9.25 -22.83 -1.08
CA ARG A 92 8.05 -22.03 -0.83
C ARG A 92 7.39 -21.51 -2.11
N GLU A 93 8.15 -21.25 -3.14
CA GLU A 93 7.66 -20.79 -4.46
C GLU A 93 6.81 -21.82 -5.22
N LEU A 94 6.89 -23.11 -4.85
CA LEU A 94 6.23 -24.20 -5.59
C LEU A 94 4.73 -24.34 -5.31
N ARG A 95 4.13 -23.54 -4.40
CA ARG A 95 2.71 -23.58 -4.03
C ARG A 95 2.17 -25.01 -3.82
N ILE A 96 2.84 -25.75 -2.95
CA ILE A 96 2.48 -27.15 -2.64
C ILE A 96 1.26 -27.16 -1.71
N GLY A 97 0.19 -27.84 -2.10
CA GLY A 97 -1.01 -28.01 -1.26
C GLY A 97 -0.75 -28.89 -0.04
N ASN A 98 -1.54 -28.75 1.03
CA ASN A 98 -1.35 -29.51 2.27
C ASN A 98 -1.34 -31.03 2.06
N GLU A 99 -2.20 -31.56 1.19
CA GLU A 99 -2.23 -32.98 0.84
C GLU A 99 -0.99 -33.43 0.07
N GLU A 100 -0.54 -32.61 -0.88
CA GLU A 100 0.72 -32.86 -1.60
C GLU A 100 1.92 -32.80 -0.64
N LYS A 101 1.91 -31.84 0.30
CA LYS A 101 2.96 -31.69 1.32
C LYS A 101 3.06 -32.93 2.19
N LYS A 102 1.94 -33.45 2.71
CA LYS A 102 1.94 -34.70 3.50
C LYS A 102 2.50 -35.87 2.73
N LYS A 103 2.09 -36.04 1.47
CA LYS A 103 2.57 -37.13 0.61
C LYS A 103 4.06 -37.02 0.32
N MET A 104 4.56 -35.81 0.09
CA MET A 104 5.98 -35.56 -0.15
C MET A 104 6.80 -35.77 1.12
N THR A 105 6.30 -35.35 2.28
CA THR A 105 6.92 -35.64 3.57
C THR A 105 7.11 -37.14 3.75
N GLN A 106 6.06 -37.92 3.56
CA GLN A 106 6.10 -39.38 3.70
C GLN A 106 7.14 -40.02 2.77
N ILE A 107 7.18 -39.58 1.51
CA ILE A 107 8.13 -40.13 0.54
C ILE A 107 9.59 -39.82 0.95
N ILE A 108 9.87 -38.59 1.40
CA ILE A 108 11.20 -38.20 1.85
C ILE A 108 11.60 -39.02 3.08
N GLU A 109 10.69 -39.17 4.05
CA GLU A 109 10.89 -40.00 5.23
C GLU A 109 11.21 -41.45 4.85
N ASP A 110 10.39 -42.07 4.01
CA ASP A 110 10.55 -43.46 3.59
C ASP A 110 11.92 -43.70 2.91
N ILE A 111 12.38 -42.74 2.10
CA ILE A 111 13.71 -42.83 1.44
C ILE A 111 14.83 -42.75 2.46
N LEU A 112 14.78 -41.77 3.37
CA LEU A 112 15.85 -41.59 4.35
C LEU A 112 15.87 -42.76 5.35
N TYR A 113 14.72 -43.33 5.71
CA TYR A 113 14.63 -44.53 6.51
C TYR A 113 15.21 -45.77 5.76
N ALA A 114 14.87 -45.93 4.48
CA ALA A 114 15.44 -47.03 3.68
C ALA A 114 16.97 -46.90 3.53
N TYR A 115 17.47 -45.67 3.36
CA TYR A 115 18.92 -45.40 3.35
C TYR A 115 19.55 -45.76 4.71
N ASN A 116 18.94 -45.35 5.81
CA ASN A 116 19.39 -45.68 7.16
C ASN A 116 19.46 -47.19 7.38
N GLU A 117 18.45 -47.93 6.99
CA GLU A 117 18.42 -49.38 7.14
C GLU A 117 19.50 -50.06 6.29
N HIS A 118 19.73 -49.58 5.08
CA HIS A 118 20.83 -50.04 4.24
C HIS A 118 22.19 -49.77 4.89
N THR A 119 22.44 -48.57 5.35
CA THR A 119 23.69 -48.15 6.01
C THR A 119 23.90 -48.96 7.29
N LYS A 120 22.86 -49.12 8.13
CA LYS A 120 22.92 -49.97 9.32
C LYS A 120 23.28 -51.43 8.99
N SER A 121 22.80 -51.95 7.86
CA SER A 121 23.10 -53.33 7.45
C SER A 121 24.60 -53.53 7.11
N LEU A 122 25.30 -52.47 6.71
CA LEU A 122 26.72 -52.50 6.39
C LEU A 122 27.64 -52.32 7.61
N MET A 123 27.09 -51.83 8.75
CA MET A 123 27.85 -51.60 9.99
C MET A 123 28.02 -52.82 10.85
N SER A 124 29.13 -52.88 11.58
CA SER A 124 29.35 -53.87 12.61
C SER A 124 28.43 -53.66 13.82
N SER A 125 28.19 -54.69 14.63
CA SER A 125 27.31 -54.61 15.80
C SER A 125 27.77 -53.60 16.86
N GLY A 126 29.10 -53.37 16.98
CA GLY A 126 29.69 -52.39 17.89
C GLY A 126 29.45 -50.96 17.45
N GLU A 127 29.63 -50.71 16.13
CA GLU A 127 29.35 -49.41 15.52
C GLU A 127 27.86 -49.03 15.61
N ARG A 128 26.97 -49.98 15.40
CA ARG A 128 25.52 -49.79 15.56
C ARG A 128 25.14 -49.35 16.98
N THR A 129 25.77 -49.97 18.01
CA THR A 129 25.49 -49.60 19.41
C THR A 129 25.96 -48.18 19.73
N LEU A 130 27.18 -47.82 19.28
CA LEU A 130 27.71 -46.48 19.47
C LEU A 130 26.84 -45.43 18.76
N HIS A 131 26.46 -45.71 17.51
CA HIS A 131 25.61 -44.81 16.74
C HIS A 131 24.26 -44.59 17.39
N ASN A 132 23.59 -45.65 17.86
CA ASN A 132 22.28 -45.54 18.55
C ASN A 132 22.37 -44.70 19.84
N THR A 133 23.49 -44.79 20.58
CA THR A 133 23.72 -43.98 21.77
C THR A 133 23.93 -42.51 21.41
N LEU A 134 24.76 -42.20 20.40
CA LEU A 134 24.96 -40.84 19.93
C LEU A 134 23.70 -40.19 19.35
N SER A 135 22.93 -40.96 18.57
CA SER A 135 21.61 -40.48 18.08
C SER A 135 20.63 -40.13 19.18
N SER A 136 20.56 -40.98 20.24
CA SER A 136 19.69 -40.71 21.39
C SER A 136 20.10 -39.44 22.16
N ASP A 137 21.40 -39.16 22.25
CA ASP A 137 21.88 -37.95 22.94
C ASP A 137 21.74 -36.72 22.05
N PHE A 138 21.88 -36.86 20.75
CA PHE A 138 21.61 -35.80 19.77
C PHE A 138 20.11 -35.43 19.74
N SER A 139 19.19 -36.42 19.74
CA SER A 139 17.74 -36.19 19.89
C SER A 139 17.41 -35.32 21.09
N LYS A 140 17.98 -35.64 22.26
CA LYS A 140 17.75 -34.86 23.49
C LYS A 140 18.26 -33.43 23.40
N ILE A 141 19.32 -33.19 22.64
CA ILE A 141 19.86 -31.85 22.39
C ILE A 141 18.95 -31.09 21.42
N MET A 142 18.50 -31.73 20.32
CA MET A 142 17.62 -31.13 19.33
C MET A 142 16.22 -30.86 19.91
N ASP A 143 15.66 -31.72 20.75
CA ASP A 143 14.42 -31.44 21.49
C ASP A 143 14.53 -30.16 22.34
N LYS A 144 15.70 -29.93 22.98
CA LYS A 144 15.94 -28.68 23.70
C LYS A 144 16.10 -27.49 22.79
N LEU A 145 16.71 -27.67 21.61
CA LEU A 145 16.86 -26.64 20.58
C LEU A 145 15.51 -26.34 19.91
N GLY A 146 14.70 -27.36 19.64
CA GLY A 146 13.34 -27.21 19.10
C GLY A 146 12.44 -26.37 20.01
N VAL A 147 12.55 -26.54 21.34
CA VAL A 147 11.87 -25.68 22.32
C VAL A 147 12.35 -24.23 22.25
N ILE A 148 13.63 -24.01 21.87
CA ILE A 148 14.17 -22.67 21.68
C ILE A 148 13.69 -22.05 20.34
N GLU A 149 13.53 -22.84 19.29
CA GLU A 149 13.02 -22.39 17.99
C GLU A 149 11.50 -22.10 18.01
N GLU A 150 10.71 -22.80 18.81
CA GLU A 150 9.28 -22.49 19.00
C GLU A 150 9.04 -21.13 19.67
N GLN A 151 9.98 -20.62 20.47
CA GLN A 151 9.83 -19.32 21.15
C GLN A 151 9.79 -18.13 20.17
N PRO A 152 10.66 -18.02 19.16
CA PRO A 152 10.59 -16.96 18.15
C PRO A 152 9.26 -16.96 17.39
N HIS A 153 8.75 -18.12 17.00
CA HIS A 153 7.46 -18.23 16.31
C HIS A 153 6.31 -17.76 17.22
N LYS A 154 6.23 -18.25 18.46
CA LYS A 154 5.21 -17.79 19.42
C LYS A 154 5.28 -16.30 19.70
N GLU A 155 6.49 -15.76 19.78
CA GLU A 155 6.72 -14.33 19.95
C GLU A 155 6.28 -13.54 18.72
N ASN A 156 6.58 -14.03 17.52
CA ASN A 156 6.13 -13.42 16.27
C ASN A 156 4.61 -13.36 16.18
N ILE A 157 3.91 -14.45 16.50
CA ILE A 157 2.43 -14.46 16.49
C ILE A 157 1.85 -13.49 17.52
N LYS A 158 2.45 -13.33 18.70
CA LYS A 158 2.04 -12.30 19.66
C LYS A 158 2.20 -10.89 19.09
N LYS A 159 3.33 -10.60 18.44
CA LYS A 159 3.57 -9.31 17.76
C LYS A 159 2.56 -9.07 16.65
N PHE A 160 2.28 -10.08 15.83
CA PHE A 160 1.27 -10.03 14.77
C PHE A 160 -0.12 -9.72 15.35
N LEU A 161 -0.58 -10.44 16.37
CA LEU A 161 -1.88 -10.19 17.01
C LEU A 161 -1.96 -8.79 17.61
N ARG A 162 -0.87 -8.30 18.22
CA ARG A 162 -0.78 -6.91 18.69
C ARG A 162 -0.85 -5.90 17.54
N ALA A 163 -0.23 -6.19 16.40
CA ALA A 163 -0.33 -5.34 15.22
C ALA A 163 -1.77 -5.28 14.67
N ILE A 164 -2.51 -6.39 14.71
CA ILE A 164 -3.94 -6.45 14.37
C ILE A 164 -4.76 -5.56 15.32
N GLU A 165 -4.55 -5.69 16.64
CA GLU A 165 -5.23 -4.88 17.64
C GLU A 165 -4.98 -3.38 17.42
N ILE A 166 -3.72 -2.97 17.28
CA ILE A 166 -3.36 -1.58 16.97
C ILE A 166 -4.01 -1.09 15.68
N SER A 167 -4.01 -1.90 14.62
CA SER A 167 -4.63 -1.57 13.35
C SER A 167 -6.12 -1.30 13.49
N LYS A 168 -6.82 -2.10 14.29
CA LYS A 168 -8.26 -1.96 14.52
C LYS A 168 -8.59 -0.81 15.46
N GLU A 169 -7.99 -0.78 16.64
CA GLU A 169 -8.38 0.14 17.71
C GLU A 169 -7.82 1.57 17.49
N ILE A 170 -6.66 1.70 16.85
CA ILE A 170 -6.05 3.01 16.65
C ILE A 170 -6.29 3.53 15.24
N GLU A 171 -5.94 2.74 14.20
CA GLU A 171 -5.98 3.28 12.83
C GLU A 171 -7.40 3.32 12.25
N LEU A 172 -8.21 2.26 12.42
CA LEU A 172 -9.56 2.23 11.88
C LEU A 172 -10.54 3.05 12.73
N GLU A 173 -10.44 3.03 14.06
CA GLU A 173 -11.36 3.79 14.91
C GLU A 173 -11.23 5.30 14.73
N ASN A 174 -10.04 5.81 14.41
CA ASN A 174 -9.82 7.22 14.11
C ASN A 174 -10.49 7.71 12.80
N ILE A 175 -11.02 6.80 11.96
CA ILE A 175 -11.78 7.18 10.77
C ILE A 175 -13.23 7.49 11.17
N GLU A 176 -13.62 8.77 11.10
CA GLU A 176 -14.98 9.21 11.36
C GLU A 176 -15.95 8.81 10.24
N GLU A 177 -17.03 8.13 10.60
CA GLU A 177 -18.04 7.64 9.66
C GLU A 177 -19.26 8.55 9.55
N LEU A 178 -19.48 9.41 10.57
CA LEU A 178 -20.71 10.19 10.73
C LEU A 178 -20.49 11.67 10.41
N ILE A 179 -21.45 12.27 9.74
CA ILE A 179 -21.59 13.72 9.63
C ILE A 179 -22.03 14.26 11.00
N ASN A 180 -21.27 15.21 11.55
CA ASN A 180 -21.50 15.81 12.86
C ASN A 180 -21.69 14.79 14.01
N GLY A 181 -21.10 13.59 13.86
CA GLY A 181 -21.26 12.53 14.86
C GLY A 181 -22.62 11.83 14.88
N GLU A 182 -23.55 12.17 14.02
CA GLU A 182 -24.95 11.72 14.08
C GLU A 182 -25.45 11.07 12.78
N TYR A 183 -25.11 11.62 11.62
CA TYR A 183 -25.71 11.19 10.36
C TYR A 183 -24.73 10.35 9.53
N GLU A 184 -25.12 9.13 9.19
CA GLU A 184 -24.35 8.23 8.34
C GLU A 184 -24.73 8.42 6.87
N ILE A 185 -23.71 8.64 6.02
CA ILE A 185 -23.88 8.63 4.57
C ILE A 185 -23.98 7.18 4.11
N ASP A 186 -25.07 6.87 3.39
CA ASP A 186 -25.30 5.55 2.84
C ASP A 186 -24.36 5.30 1.64
N ARG A 187 -23.48 4.32 1.79
CA ARG A 187 -22.56 3.82 0.75
C ARG A 187 -22.72 2.31 0.52
N SER A 188 -23.88 1.76 0.90
CA SER A 188 -24.14 0.31 0.86
C SER A 188 -23.98 -0.25 -0.56
N GLU A 189 -24.50 0.43 -1.58
CA GLU A 189 -24.45 -0.03 -2.97
C GLU A 189 -23.01 -0.27 -3.47
N ILE A 190 -22.10 0.68 -3.21
CA ILE A 190 -20.70 0.50 -3.63
C ILE A 190 -19.99 -0.57 -2.79
N ILE A 191 -20.29 -0.67 -1.51
CA ILE A 191 -19.73 -1.68 -0.61
C ILE A 191 -20.16 -3.07 -1.07
N GLU A 192 -21.45 -3.28 -1.36
CA GLU A 192 -22.00 -4.53 -1.89
C GLU A 192 -21.37 -4.88 -3.24
N THR A 193 -21.20 -3.91 -4.13
CA THR A 193 -20.55 -4.10 -5.42
C THR A 193 -19.10 -4.59 -5.26
N ILE A 194 -18.33 -3.99 -4.35
CA ILE A 194 -16.95 -4.38 -4.08
C ILE A 194 -16.90 -5.80 -3.49
N GLN A 195 -17.79 -6.10 -2.55
CA GLN A 195 -17.86 -7.41 -1.91
C GLN A 195 -18.29 -8.53 -2.88
N ALA A 196 -19.22 -8.22 -3.79
CA ALA A 196 -19.67 -9.15 -4.81
C ALA A 196 -18.58 -9.50 -5.83
N GLY A 197 -17.65 -8.56 -6.10
CA GLY A 197 -16.53 -8.75 -7.02
C GLY A 197 -15.52 -9.80 -6.56
N ARG A 198 -15.38 -10.02 -5.26
CA ARG A 198 -14.47 -11.01 -4.64
C ARG A 198 -13.00 -10.87 -5.06
N GLU A 199 -12.59 -9.71 -5.54
CA GLU A 199 -11.20 -9.47 -5.92
C GLU A 199 -10.30 -9.43 -4.67
N LYS A 200 -9.09 -9.99 -4.81
CA LYS A 200 -8.08 -9.98 -3.75
C LYS A 200 -7.35 -8.63 -3.63
N LEU A 201 -7.26 -7.91 -4.75
CA LEU A 201 -6.56 -6.64 -4.86
C LEU A 201 -7.54 -5.57 -5.33
N VAL A 202 -7.83 -4.63 -4.42
CA VAL A 202 -8.82 -3.57 -4.64
C VAL A 202 -8.17 -2.21 -4.40
N SER A 203 -8.41 -1.27 -5.33
CA SER A 203 -8.06 0.15 -5.17
C SER A 203 -9.32 1.01 -5.10
N ILE A 204 -9.54 1.66 -3.98
CA ILE A 204 -10.65 2.59 -3.78
C ILE A 204 -10.20 3.99 -4.16
N GLN A 205 -10.78 4.55 -5.20
CA GLN A 205 -10.43 5.87 -5.72
C GLN A 205 -11.54 6.88 -5.45
N GLY A 206 -11.19 8.17 -5.47
CA GLY A 206 -12.14 9.27 -5.29
C GLY A 206 -11.44 10.58 -4.92
N ASN A 207 -12.18 11.67 -4.98
CA ASN A 207 -11.68 13.01 -4.64
C ASN A 207 -11.22 13.13 -3.18
N ALA A 208 -10.42 14.16 -2.87
CA ALA A 208 -10.11 14.47 -1.48
C ALA A 208 -11.39 14.75 -0.69
N GLY A 209 -11.57 14.10 0.47
CA GLY A 209 -12.77 14.26 1.29
C GLY A 209 -14.01 13.50 0.84
N SER A 210 -13.94 12.66 -0.21
CA SER A 210 -15.08 11.87 -0.73
C SER A 210 -15.52 10.71 0.18
N GLY A 211 -14.75 10.39 1.24
CA GLY A 211 -15.05 9.29 2.17
C GLY A 211 -14.42 7.94 1.81
N LYS A 212 -13.35 7.91 1.02
CA LYS A 212 -12.61 6.66 0.68
C LYS A 212 -12.27 5.81 1.90
N SER A 213 -11.61 6.40 2.89
CA SER A 213 -11.19 5.69 4.11
C SER A 213 -12.39 5.16 4.89
N VAL A 214 -13.55 5.86 4.86
CA VAL A 214 -14.81 5.38 5.47
C VAL A 214 -15.31 4.11 4.77
N VAL A 215 -15.32 4.09 3.45
CA VAL A 215 -15.71 2.89 2.68
C VAL A 215 -14.75 1.73 2.99
N CYS A 216 -13.43 1.99 3.04
CA CYS A 216 -12.44 0.97 3.41
C CYS A 216 -12.69 0.43 4.84
N LYS A 217 -12.96 1.30 5.82
CA LYS A 217 -13.31 0.91 7.19
C LYS A 217 -14.54 0.01 7.21
N LYS A 218 -15.60 0.38 6.48
CA LYS A 218 -16.84 -0.42 6.39
C LYS A 218 -16.61 -1.78 5.72
N LEU A 219 -15.77 -1.88 4.70
CA LEU A 219 -15.38 -3.14 4.06
C LEU A 219 -14.63 -4.08 5.02
N LEU A 220 -13.87 -3.49 5.94
CA LEU A 220 -13.07 -4.21 6.93
C LEU A 220 -13.82 -4.51 8.23
N LYS A 221 -15.00 -3.93 8.42
CA LYS A 221 -15.84 -4.17 9.60
C LYS A 221 -16.18 -5.65 9.75
N GLY A 222 -15.94 -6.20 10.93
CA GLY A 222 -16.19 -7.62 11.24
C GLY A 222 -15.13 -8.59 10.69
N LYS A 223 -14.07 -8.12 10.02
CA LYS A 223 -12.94 -8.97 9.64
C LYS A 223 -12.05 -9.24 10.85
N GLU A 224 -11.65 -10.51 11.03
CA GLU A 224 -10.88 -10.95 12.22
C GLU A 224 -9.43 -10.46 12.16
N TYR A 225 -8.76 -10.62 11.01
CA TYR A 225 -7.35 -10.26 10.84
C TYR A 225 -7.22 -9.11 9.84
N VAL A 226 -6.87 -7.93 10.35
CA VAL A 226 -6.71 -6.69 9.57
C VAL A 226 -5.42 -6.00 9.98
N LEU A 227 -4.53 -5.81 9.03
CA LEU A 227 -3.36 -4.95 9.17
C LEU A 227 -3.60 -3.63 8.45
N VAL A 228 -3.31 -2.53 9.09
CA VAL A 228 -3.47 -1.18 8.51
C VAL A 228 -2.12 -0.48 8.49
N THR A 229 -1.85 0.24 7.42
CA THR A 229 -0.73 1.16 7.34
C THR A 229 -1.08 2.35 6.45
N ARG A 230 -0.38 3.45 6.63
CA ARG A 230 -0.43 4.59 5.72
C ARG A 230 0.74 4.54 4.75
N ALA A 231 0.53 5.11 3.57
CA ALA A 231 1.51 5.14 2.49
C ALA A 231 2.87 5.74 2.89
N GLU A 232 2.87 6.72 3.79
CA GLU A 232 4.09 7.35 4.28
C GLU A 232 5.03 6.37 5.01
N ASN A 233 4.48 5.32 5.64
CA ASN A 233 5.31 4.27 6.27
C ASN A 233 6.13 3.48 5.25
N LEU A 234 5.71 3.44 4.00
CA LEU A 234 6.43 2.74 2.94
C LEU A 234 7.68 3.51 2.46
N SER A 235 7.75 4.82 2.77
CA SER A 235 8.85 5.68 2.34
C SER A 235 10.14 5.51 3.14
N THR A 236 10.07 4.90 4.31
CA THR A 236 11.16 4.87 5.30
C THR A 236 12.25 3.83 4.99
N GLY A 237 12.23 3.17 3.83
CA GLY A 237 13.18 2.13 3.46
C GLY A 237 13.05 0.83 4.27
N LYS A 238 11.94 0.67 4.98
CA LYS A 238 11.60 -0.52 5.76
C LYS A 238 11.28 -1.70 4.86
N LYS A 239 11.44 -2.89 5.40
CA LYS A 239 10.90 -4.13 4.82
C LYS A 239 9.46 -4.34 5.29
N VAL A 240 8.72 -5.24 4.63
CA VAL A 240 7.33 -5.58 4.99
C VAL A 240 7.19 -5.92 6.48
N ASN A 241 8.10 -6.72 7.02
CA ASN A 241 8.09 -7.16 8.41
C ASN A 241 8.26 -6.01 9.44
N GLU A 242 8.96 -4.93 9.04
CA GLU A 242 9.20 -3.78 9.90
C GLU A 242 8.00 -2.81 9.96
N LEU A 243 7.04 -2.92 9.03
CA LEU A 243 5.84 -2.10 9.06
C LEU A 243 4.96 -2.41 10.26
N TRP A 244 4.93 -3.69 10.66
CA TRP A 244 4.08 -4.19 11.75
C TRP A 244 4.87 -4.86 12.88
N ASP A 245 6.21 -4.75 12.86
CA ASP A 245 7.13 -5.37 13.85
C ASP A 245 6.90 -6.87 14.03
N CYS A 246 6.55 -7.57 12.94
CA CYS A 246 6.35 -9.02 12.92
C CYS A 246 6.76 -9.62 11.57
N ASP A 247 7.08 -10.90 11.53
CA ASP A 247 7.21 -11.63 10.28
C ASP A 247 5.82 -11.94 9.73
N VAL A 248 5.44 -11.16 8.70
CA VAL A 248 4.10 -11.23 8.10
C VAL A 248 3.88 -12.54 7.37
N GLU A 249 4.91 -13.10 6.71
CA GLU A 249 4.78 -14.38 6.00
C GLU A 249 4.59 -15.54 6.96
N ASP A 250 5.34 -15.58 8.06
CA ASP A 250 5.16 -16.58 9.13
C ASP A 250 3.75 -16.47 9.75
N ALA A 251 3.26 -15.26 9.97
CA ALA A 251 1.90 -15.05 10.45
C ALA A 251 0.83 -15.51 9.44
N ILE A 252 1.02 -15.30 8.13
CA ILE A 252 0.11 -15.79 7.09
C ILE A 252 0.06 -17.32 7.09
N LEU A 253 1.20 -17.98 7.25
CA LEU A 253 1.26 -19.43 7.35
C LEU A 253 0.54 -19.95 8.59
N TRP A 254 0.70 -19.26 9.73
CA TRP A 254 -0.03 -19.59 10.96
C TRP A 254 -1.55 -19.43 10.80
N LEU A 255 -2.00 -18.44 10.03
CA LEU A 255 -3.42 -18.23 9.75
C LEU A 255 -4.06 -19.36 8.93
N GLU A 256 -3.26 -20.20 8.28
CA GLU A 256 -3.72 -21.26 7.38
C GLU A 256 -4.65 -20.73 6.28
N ASN A 257 -5.96 -21.03 6.39
CA ASN A 257 -6.98 -20.59 5.42
C ASN A 257 -7.78 -19.35 5.88
N LYS A 258 -7.49 -18.81 7.07
CA LYS A 258 -8.18 -17.62 7.57
C LYS A 258 -7.72 -16.39 6.79
N PRO A 259 -8.66 -15.53 6.34
CA PRO A 259 -8.31 -14.39 5.51
C PRO A 259 -7.58 -13.30 6.29
N LEU A 260 -6.46 -12.81 5.76
CA LEU A 260 -5.77 -11.60 6.19
C LEU A 260 -6.11 -10.46 5.25
N TYR A 261 -6.56 -9.34 5.80
CA TYR A 261 -6.79 -8.10 5.06
C TYR A 261 -5.70 -7.10 5.37
N ILE A 262 -5.08 -6.53 4.33
CA ILE A 262 -4.08 -5.46 4.46
C ILE A 262 -4.67 -4.20 3.84
N PHE A 263 -4.80 -3.14 4.63
CA PHE A 263 -5.27 -1.84 4.15
C PHE A 263 -4.12 -0.83 4.13
N ILE A 264 -3.90 -0.21 2.98
CA ILE A 264 -2.90 0.85 2.78
C ILE A 264 -3.65 2.13 2.42
N ASP A 265 -3.67 3.09 3.36
CA ASP A 265 -4.38 4.35 3.15
C ASP A 265 -3.50 5.38 2.43
N ALA A 266 -4.12 6.15 1.54
CA ALA A 266 -3.56 7.30 0.86
C ALA A 266 -2.27 7.01 0.04
N ILE A 267 -2.32 5.97 -0.83
CA ILE A 267 -1.13 5.56 -1.61
C ILE A 267 -0.59 6.65 -2.53
N GLU A 268 -1.34 7.71 -2.83
CA GLU A 268 -0.85 8.86 -3.59
C GLU A 268 0.42 9.49 -3.01
N PHE A 269 0.65 9.39 -1.70
CA PHE A 269 1.86 9.90 -1.07
C PHE A 269 3.12 9.12 -1.46
N ILE A 270 2.99 7.86 -1.93
CA ILE A 270 4.13 7.08 -2.44
C ILE A 270 4.79 7.77 -3.64
N ALA A 271 4.00 8.44 -4.48
CA ALA A 271 4.53 9.15 -5.65
C ALA A 271 5.51 10.28 -5.28
N ASP A 272 5.41 10.82 -4.08
CA ASP A 272 6.31 11.83 -3.55
C ASP A 272 7.60 11.23 -2.95
N CYS A 273 7.60 9.93 -2.58
CA CYS A 273 8.64 9.27 -1.79
C CYS A 273 9.77 8.62 -2.62
N GLY A 274 9.56 8.40 -3.91
CA GLY A 274 10.55 7.76 -4.80
C GLY A 274 10.46 6.23 -4.87
N ASP A 275 11.43 5.59 -5.54
CA ASP A 275 11.36 4.20 -5.99
C ASP A 275 11.27 3.15 -4.87
N ASN A 276 11.87 3.41 -3.71
CA ASN A 276 11.85 2.46 -2.59
C ASN A 276 10.43 2.19 -2.07
N ALA A 277 9.59 3.22 -2.01
CA ALA A 277 8.20 3.08 -1.56
C ALA A 277 7.36 2.28 -2.57
N PHE A 278 7.60 2.47 -3.86
CA PHE A 278 6.98 1.65 -4.91
C PHE A 278 7.42 0.18 -4.82
N THR A 279 8.70 -0.07 -4.53
CA THR A 279 9.23 -1.42 -4.36
C THR A 279 8.55 -2.13 -3.20
N LEU A 280 8.45 -1.47 -2.04
CA LEU A 280 7.79 -2.04 -0.87
C LEU A 280 6.28 -2.28 -1.10
N LEU A 281 5.59 -1.37 -1.81
CA LEU A 281 4.20 -1.59 -2.23
C LEU A 281 4.07 -2.84 -3.11
N GLN A 282 4.99 -3.05 -4.05
CA GLN A 282 5.01 -4.25 -4.88
C GLN A 282 5.28 -5.53 -4.08
N GLU A 283 6.14 -5.47 -3.06
CA GLU A 283 6.36 -6.59 -2.14
C GLU A 283 5.08 -6.96 -1.39
N ILE A 284 4.32 -5.98 -0.91
CA ILE A 284 3.03 -6.24 -0.28
C ILE A 284 2.05 -6.89 -1.26
N TYR A 285 1.95 -6.38 -2.50
CA TYR A 285 1.07 -7.01 -3.51
C TYR A 285 1.47 -8.45 -3.85
N ARG A 286 2.77 -8.78 -3.83
CA ARG A 286 3.24 -10.16 -4.02
C ARG A 286 2.74 -11.12 -2.94
N LEU A 287 2.45 -10.65 -1.73
CA LEU A 287 1.84 -11.49 -0.70
C LEU A 287 0.48 -12.04 -1.15
N ALA A 288 -0.36 -11.20 -1.78
CA ALA A 288 -1.64 -11.65 -2.29
C ALA A 288 -1.52 -12.59 -3.50
N ASP A 289 -0.47 -12.46 -4.31
CA ASP A 289 -0.18 -13.42 -5.38
C ASP A 289 0.31 -14.77 -4.83
N LYS A 290 1.13 -14.72 -3.77
CA LYS A 290 1.75 -15.90 -3.16
C LYS A 290 0.78 -16.68 -2.29
N TYR A 291 -0.10 -16.01 -1.55
CA TYR A 291 -1.01 -16.60 -0.57
C TYR A 291 -2.49 -16.40 -0.96
N SER A 292 -3.27 -17.48 -0.98
CA SER A 292 -4.68 -17.45 -1.41
C SER A 292 -5.59 -16.71 -0.42
N ASN A 293 -5.20 -16.63 0.84
CA ASN A 293 -5.96 -16.03 1.93
C ASN A 293 -5.59 -14.55 2.22
N VAL A 294 -4.76 -13.91 1.40
CA VAL A 294 -4.37 -12.49 1.56
C VAL A 294 -5.18 -11.60 0.62
N TYR A 295 -5.76 -10.54 1.17
CA TYR A 295 -6.55 -9.52 0.49
C TYR A 295 -5.96 -8.15 0.76
N ILE A 296 -5.80 -7.32 -0.28
CA ILE A 296 -5.22 -5.98 -0.13
C ILE A 296 -6.20 -4.94 -0.65
N ILE A 297 -6.45 -3.94 0.18
CA ILE A 297 -7.28 -2.78 -0.13
C ILE A 297 -6.37 -1.55 -0.05
N THR A 298 -6.44 -0.70 -1.06
CA THR A 298 -5.72 0.59 -1.07
C THR A 298 -6.70 1.73 -1.28
N SER A 299 -6.41 2.89 -0.70
CA SER A 299 -7.10 4.13 -1.05
C SER A 299 -6.18 5.05 -1.85
N CYS A 300 -6.73 5.73 -2.86
CA CYS A 300 -5.99 6.65 -3.73
C CYS A 300 -6.87 7.81 -4.17
N ARG A 301 -6.29 8.99 -4.38
CA ARG A 301 -7.00 10.08 -5.05
C ARG A 301 -7.12 9.79 -6.54
N THR A 302 -8.28 10.07 -7.14
CA THR A 302 -8.50 9.89 -8.58
C THR A 302 -7.47 10.68 -9.40
N THR A 303 -7.14 11.91 -8.97
CA THR A 303 -6.15 12.77 -9.64
C THR A 303 -4.73 12.23 -9.64
N ASP A 304 -4.41 11.28 -8.76
CA ASP A 304 -3.06 10.73 -8.60
C ASP A 304 -2.97 9.25 -9.01
N SER A 305 -4.08 8.66 -9.43
CA SER A 305 -4.19 7.23 -9.80
C SER A 305 -3.26 6.84 -10.96
N SER A 306 -2.96 7.78 -11.84
CA SER A 306 -2.05 7.60 -12.98
C SER A 306 -0.66 7.12 -12.57
N ALA A 307 -0.14 7.58 -11.43
CA ALA A 307 1.16 7.15 -10.93
C ALA A 307 1.23 5.64 -10.63
N PHE A 308 0.09 5.01 -10.40
CA PHE A 308 -0.02 3.58 -10.03
C PHE A 308 -0.47 2.69 -11.19
N MET A 309 -0.71 3.21 -12.37
CA MET A 309 -1.28 2.45 -13.49
C MET A 309 -0.45 1.21 -13.86
N LYS A 310 0.88 1.36 -13.96
CA LYS A 310 1.77 0.22 -14.27
C LYS A 310 1.68 -0.88 -13.23
N ILE A 311 1.60 -0.52 -11.96
CA ILE A 311 1.46 -1.46 -10.85
C ILE A 311 0.07 -2.09 -10.88
N ASN A 312 -0.98 -1.29 -11.06
CA ASN A 312 -2.36 -1.76 -11.12
C ASN A 312 -2.56 -2.77 -12.27
N THR A 313 -2.00 -2.50 -13.44
CA THR A 313 -2.05 -3.41 -14.59
C THR A 313 -1.26 -4.69 -14.32
N LYS A 314 -0.05 -4.59 -13.77
CA LYS A 314 0.81 -5.73 -13.47
C LYS A 314 0.16 -6.72 -12.50
N TYR A 315 -0.48 -6.23 -11.44
CA TYR A 315 -1.12 -7.04 -10.40
C TYR A 315 -2.62 -7.24 -10.63
N ARG A 316 -3.20 -6.73 -11.73
CA ARG A 316 -4.63 -6.81 -12.05
C ARG A 316 -5.52 -6.27 -10.93
N ILE A 317 -5.14 -5.11 -10.38
CA ILE A 317 -5.85 -4.49 -9.28
C ILE A 317 -7.19 -3.95 -9.79
N LYS A 318 -8.28 -4.35 -9.14
CA LYS A 318 -9.61 -3.83 -9.46
C LYS A 318 -9.81 -2.46 -8.82
N THR A 319 -10.16 -1.49 -9.64
CA THR A 319 -10.41 -0.12 -9.18
C THR A 319 -11.91 0.13 -9.05
N TYR A 320 -12.29 0.75 -7.92
CA TYR A 320 -13.64 1.24 -7.66
C TYR A 320 -13.57 2.72 -7.33
N GLU A 321 -14.38 3.53 -8.01
CA GLU A 321 -14.44 4.95 -7.78
C GLU A 321 -15.60 5.31 -6.85
N ILE A 322 -15.31 6.11 -5.83
CA ILE A 322 -16.32 6.66 -4.92
C ILE A 322 -16.73 8.02 -5.48
N PRO A 323 -17.97 8.14 -5.97
CA PRO A 323 -18.46 9.40 -6.48
C PRO A 323 -18.69 10.41 -5.36
N ASP A 324 -18.67 11.69 -5.71
CA ASP A 324 -19.19 12.75 -4.86
C ASP A 324 -20.69 12.52 -4.59
N LEU A 325 -21.24 13.15 -3.55
CA LEU A 325 -22.62 12.97 -3.15
C LEU A 325 -23.57 13.45 -4.25
N ALA A 326 -24.51 12.60 -4.61
CA ALA A 326 -25.61 12.99 -5.49
C ALA A 326 -26.61 13.89 -4.76
N LYS A 327 -27.38 14.67 -5.52
CA LYS A 327 -28.35 15.60 -4.96
C LYS A 327 -29.33 14.94 -3.98
N ASN A 328 -29.82 13.75 -4.30
CA ASN A 328 -30.73 12.98 -3.45
C ASN A 328 -30.12 12.58 -2.10
N GLU A 329 -28.79 12.36 -2.04
CA GLU A 329 -28.07 12.07 -0.78
C GLU A 329 -27.97 13.33 0.06
N ILE A 330 -27.63 14.48 -0.56
CA ILE A 330 -27.59 15.77 0.11
C ILE A 330 -28.99 16.15 0.65
N ASP A 331 -30.07 15.90 -0.12
CA ASP A 331 -31.46 16.13 0.29
C ASP A 331 -31.83 15.29 1.52
N LYS A 332 -31.29 14.08 1.67
CA LYS A 332 -31.48 13.27 2.88
C LYS A 332 -30.80 13.91 4.09
N VAL A 333 -29.55 14.37 3.95
CA VAL A 333 -28.83 15.09 5.01
C VAL A 333 -29.54 16.40 5.36
N ALA A 334 -30.05 17.11 4.37
CA ALA A 334 -30.78 18.37 4.54
C ALA A 334 -32.06 18.26 5.40
N LYS A 335 -32.68 17.07 5.43
CA LYS A 335 -33.82 16.80 6.31
C LYS A 335 -33.45 16.86 7.79
N SER A 336 -32.23 16.37 8.14
CA SER A 336 -31.70 16.42 9.49
C SER A 336 -31.07 17.77 9.83
N TYR A 337 -30.56 18.47 8.81
CA TYR A 337 -29.84 19.75 8.97
C TYR A 337 -30.41 20.83 8.04
N PRO A 338 -31.43 21.61 8.51
CA PRO A 338 -32.12 22.61 7.67
C PRO A 338 -31.23 23.66 7.02
N ILE A 339 -30.06 23.93 7.60
CA ILE A 339 -29.08 24.85 7.01
C ILE A 339 -28.65 24.41 5.59
N ILE A 340 -28.60 23.12 5.33
CA ILE A 340 -28.23 22.60 4.02
C ILE A 340 -29.26 22.97 2.96
N LEU A 341 -30.55 23.01 3.31
CA LEU A 341 -31.64 23.45 2.41
C LEU A 341 -31.43 24.88 1.93
N SER A 342 -31.03 25.78 2.85
CA SER A 342 -30.79 27.18 2.50
C SER A 342 -29.59 27.34 1.57
N LEU A 343 -28.54 26.52 1.76
CA LEU A 343 -27.32 26.53 0.93
C LEU A 343 -27.56 25.91 -0.44
N GLN A 344 -28.35 24.84 -0.55
CA GLN A 344 -28.68 24.21 -1.84
C GLN A 344 -29.41 25.15 -2.81
N GLN A 345 -30.13 26.17 -2.33
CA GLN A 345 -30.78 27.17 -3.18
C GLN A 345 -29.76 28.06 -3.91
N ASN A 346 -28.53 28.08 -3.46
CA ASN A 346 -27.47 28.85 -4.08
C ASN A 346 -26.52 27.91 -4.87
N LYS A 347 -26.56 28.02 -6.20
CA LYS A 347 -25.71 27.22 -7.09
C LYS A 347 -24.21 27.22 -6.74
N LYS A 348 -23.74 28.26 -6.05
CA LYS A 348 -22.33 28.40 -5.65
C LYS A 348 -21.90 27.40 -4.58
N TYR A 349 -22.84 26.81 -3.84
CA TYR A 349 -22.54 25.82 -2.81
C TYR A 349 -22.74 24.37 -3.28
N SER A 350 -23.34 24.16 -4.46
CA SER A 350 -23.66 22.82 -4.93
C SER A 350 -22.43 21.91 -4.95
N ASP A 351 -21.32 22.41 -5.47
CA ASP A 351 -20.07 21.65 -5.62
C ASP A 351 -19.41 21.33 -4.27
N LEU A 352 -19.53 22.25 -3.29
CA LEU A 352 -19.04 22.04 -1.91
C LEU A 352 -19.87 21.01 -1.17
N LEU A 353 -21.20 21.09 -1.29
CA LEU A 353 -22.11 20.17 -0.60
C LEU A 353 -22.00 18.73 -1.11
N CYS A 354 -21.53 18.51 -2.35
CA CYS A 354 -21.30 17.19 -2.90
C CYS A 354 -20.14 16.43 -2.25
N VAL A 355 -19.25 17.14 -1.53
CA VAL A 355 -18.09 16.53 -0.87
C VAL A 355 -18.39 16.29 0.60
N PRO A 356 -18.43 15.04 1.09
CA PRO A 356 -18.76 14.70 2.49
C PRO A 356 -17.99 15.49 3.54
N PHE A 357 -16.72 15.75 3.27
CA PHE A 357 -15.85 16.52 4.18
C PHE A 357 -16.36 17.95 4.38
N TYR A 358 -16.65 18.69 3.30
CA TYR A 358 -17.17 20.06 3.40
C TYR A 358 -18.58 20.07 3.98
N LEU A 359 -19.42 19.09 3.62
CA LEU A 359 -20.75 18.93 4.18
C LEU A 359 -20.67 18.75 5.70
N ASN A 360 -19.76 17.91 6.20
CA ASN A 360 -19.53 17.74 7.64
C ASN A 360 -19.13 19.06 8.33
N LEU A 361 -18.19 19.79 7.77
CA LEU A 361 -17.75 21.08 8.33
C LEU A 361 -18.86 22.14 8.37
N ILE A 362 -19.68 22.18 7.33
CA ILE A 362 -20.81 23.12 7.26
C ILE A 362 -21.85 22.78 8.32
N VAL A 363 -22.19 21.51 8.47
CA VAL A 363 -23.16 21.03 9.45
C VAL A 363 -22.67 21.26 10.89
N SER A 364 -21.39 21.08 11.14
CA SER A 364 -20.75 21.29 12.46
C SER A 364 -20.73 22.75 12.91
N GLY A 365 -21.31 23.67 12.15
CA GLY A 365 -21.56 25.07 12.57
C GLY A 365 -20.45 26.06 12.28
N GLY A 366 -19.41 25.66 11.49
CA GLY A 366 -18.26 26.54 11.23
C GLY A 366 -18.54 27.74 10.29
N PHE A 367 -19.67 27.77 9.53
CA PHE A 367 -19.82 28.66 8.38
C PHE A 367 -21.15 29.41 8.24
N VAL A 368 -22.04 29.33 9.20
CA VAL A 368 -23.45 29.76 9.07
C VAL A 368 -23.66 31.25 8.76
N GLU A 369 -22.70 32.10 9.11
CA GLU A 369 -22.85 33.57 9.01
C GLU A 369 -22.04 34.20 7.86
N GLU A 370 -21.29 33.42 7.10
CA GLU A 370 -20.38 33.94 6.09
C GLU A 370 -20.91 33.76 4.66
N ASN A 371 -20.76 34.79 3.86
CA ASN A 371 -21.08 34.73 2.43
C ASN A 371 -19.97 33.98 1.67
N ILE A 372 -20.02 32.63 1.70
CA ILE A 372 -19.07 31.76 0.97
C ILE A 372 -19.47 31.82 -0.50
N ASN A 373 -18.60 32.37 -1.34
CA ASN A 373 -18.89 32.56 -2.76
C ASN A 373 -18.32 31.46 -3.66
N ASP A 374 -17.30 30.76 -3.18
CA ASP A 374 -16.57 29.73 -3.90
C ASP A 374 -15.77 28.82 -2.95
N GLU A 375 -15.18 27.77 -3.50
CA GLU A 375 -14.36 26.80 -2.75
C GLU A 375 -13.14 27.46 -2.11
N ASN A 376 -12.48 28.41 -2.76
CA ASN A 376 -11.29 29.07 -2.23
C ASN A 376 -11.61 29.87 -0.97
N LYS A 377 -12.75 30.57 -0.95
CA LYS A 377 -13.20 31.27 0.25
C LYS A 377 -13.53 30.32 1.38
N CYS A 378 -14.14 29.16 1.07
CA CYS A 378 -14.38 28.11 2.03
C CYS A 378 -13.06 27.58 2.62
N ARG A 379 -12.08 27.26 1.79
CA ARG A 379 -10.74 26.79 2.23
C ARG A 379 -10.04 27.85 3.11
N ASN A 380 -10.17 29.13 2.79
CA ASN A 380 -9.64 30.22 3.62
C ASN A 380 -10.32 30.29 4.99
N LEU A 381 -11.62 30.11 5.07
CA LEU A 381 -12.35 30.08 6.34
C LEU A 381 -11.98 28.84 7.17
N ILE A 382 -11.84 27.68 6.53
CA ILE A 382 -11.34 26.46 7.19
C ILE A 382 -9.97 26.73 7.82
N TRP A 383 -9.07 27.33 7.07
CA TRP A 383 -7.73 27.67 7.58
C TRP A 383 -7.81 28.59 8.80
N GLU A 384 -8.49 29.73 8.67
CA GLU A 384 -8.48 30.76 9.71
C GLU A 384 -9.26 30.32 10.96
N ARG A 385 -10.50 29.81 10.80
CA ARG A 385 -11.40 29.55 11.92
C ARG A 385 -11.24 28.16 12.52
N ILE A 386 -11.05 27.16 11.67
CA ILE A 386 -10.97 25.75 12.12
C ILE A 386 -9.52 25.41 12.45
N ILE A 387 -8.62 25.44 11.45
CA ILE A 387 -7.25 24.97 11.64
C ILE A 387 -6.46 25.89 12.56
N CYS A 388 -6.55 27.23 12.37
CA CYS A 388 -5.86 28.22 13.20
C CYS A 388 -6.66 28.70 14.40
N LEU A 389 -7.82 28.10 14.69
CA LEU A 389 -8.65 28.35 15.89
C LEU A 389 -8.98 29.82 16.15
N LYS A 390 -9.13 30.67 15.10
CA LYS A 390 -9.30 32.14 15.23
C LYS A 390 -10.26 32.55 16.31
N ASP A 391 -11.47 31.95 16.33
CA ASP A 391 -12.53 32.31 17.24
C ASP A 391 -12.41 31.60 18.61
N LYS A 392 -11.50 30.61 18.73
CA LYS A 392 -11.32 29.76 19.91
C LYS A 392 -10.01 30.01 20.67
N CYS A 393 -9.10 30.78 20.11
CA CYS A 393 -7.79 31.07 20.72
C CYS A 393 -7.92 31.65 22.15
N LYS A 394 -8.90 32.49 22.39
CA LYS A 394 -9.14 33.05 23.74
C LYS A 394 -9.55 32.00 24.77
N LYS A 395 -10.29 30.96 24.38
CA LYS A 395 -10.70 29.84 25.22
C LYS A 395 -9.50 29.07 25.78
N TYR A 396 -8.45 28.94 24.97
CA TYR A 396 -7.24 28.18 25.30
C TYR A 396 -6.06 29.08 25.71
N SER A 397 -6.26 30.40 25.81
CA SER A 397 -5.20 31.36 26.14
C SER A 397 -3.97 31.31 25.20
N VAL A 398 -4.18 30.95 23.93
CA VAL A 398 -3.14 30.87 22.90
C VAL A 398 -3.27 32.00 21.87
N LEU A 399 -2.17 32.33 21.20
CA LEU A 399 -2.18 33.30 20.11
C LEU A 399 -2.41 32.58 18.77
N GLN A 400 -3.31 33.11 17.93
CA GLN A 400 -3.57 32.56 16.59
C GLN A 400 -2.30 32.45 15.73
N SER A 401 -1.38 33.44 15.86
CA SER A 401 -0.09 33.41 15.17
C SER A 401 0.76 32.19 15.51
N ASP A 402 0.72 31.77 16.76
CA ASP A 402 1.53 30.67 17.26
C ASP A 402 0.88 29.32 16.92
N VAL A 403 -0.46 29.23 16.98
CA VAL A 403 -1.21 28.10 16.44
C VAL A 403 -0.89 27.90 14.96
N ARG A 404 -0.92 28.98 14.14
CA ARG A 404 -0.58 28.93 12.72
C ARG A 404 0.83 28.39 12.48
N LYS A 405 1.84 28.96 13.13
CA LYS A 405 3.24 28.53 13.00
C LYS A 405 3.41 27.06 13.41
N THR A 406 2.71 26.64 14.44
CA THR A 406 2.75 25.26 14.94
C THR A 406 2.16 24.30 13.89
N VAL A 407 1.01 24.62 13.33
CA VAL A 407 0.38 23.81 12.28
C VAL A 407 1.28 23.74 11.04
N GLU A 408 1.79 24.88 10.57
CA GLU A 408 2.75 24.92 9.44
C GLU A 408 3.97 24.05 9.72
N ARG A 409 4.54 24.11 10.92
CA ARG A 409 5.67 23.28 11.34
C ARG A 409 5.36 21.79 11.31
N ILE A 410 4.23 21.37 11.88
CA ILE A 410 3.79 19.97 11.86
C ILE A 410 3.67 19.48 10.42
N VAL A 411 3.00 20.23 9.55
CA VAL A 411 2.75 19.86 8.16
C VAL A 411 4.04 19.75 7.37
N PHE A 412 4.89 20.77 7.44
CA PHE A 412 6.12 20.82 6.63
C PHE A 412 7.16 19.80 7.10
N GLU A 413 7.33 19.62 8.41
CA GLU A 413 8.24 18.64 8.96
C GLU A 413 7.80 17.21 8.65
N ARG A 414 6.50 16.92 8.75
CA ARG A 414 5.93 15.65 8.35
C ARG A 414 6.15 15.36 6.86
N ALA A 415 5.81 16.30 6.01
CA ALA A 415 5.86 16.15 4.57
C ALA A 415 7.30 16.07 4.04
N SER A 416 8.22 16.88 4.56
CA SER A 416 9.63 16.87 4.12
C SER A 416 10.37 15.57 4.50
N ARG A 417 9.98 14.96 5.63
CA ARG A 417 10.55 13.68 6.12
C ARG A 417 9.79 12.45 5.62
N PHE A 418 8.65 12.64 4.95
CA PHE A 418 7.76 11.54 4.53
C PHE A 418 7.37 10.60 5.68
N VAL A 419 7.00 11.15 6.82
CA VAL A 419 6.58 10.39 8.00
C VAL A 419 5.09 10.54 8.25
N VAL A 420 4.45 9.55 8.91
CA VAL A 420 3.02 9.61 9.26
C VAL A 420 2.72 10.71 10.27
N GLY A 421 3.63 10.95 11.19
CA GLY A 421 3.48 11.99 12.21
C GLY A 421 4.83 12.46 12.75
N VAL A 422 4.86 13.65 13.33
CA VAL A 422 6.02 14.25 14.00
C VAL A 422 5.91 14.10 15.51
N ASP A 423 7.01 14.22 16.24
CA ASP A 423 7.00 14.11 17.68
C ASP A 423 6.16 15.22 18.33
N SER A 424 5.34 14.88 19.32
CA SER A 424 4.50 15.85 20.03
C SER A 424 5.32 16.88 20.81
N ASP A 425 6.54 16.52 21.21
CA ASP A 425 7.46 17.38 21.97
C ASP A 425 7.89 18.67 21.24
N ILE A 426 7.67 18.72 19.91
CA ILE A 426 7.96 19.93 19.15
C ILE A 426 6.88 21.02 19.31
N VAL A 427 5.75 20.70 19.94
CA VAL A 427 4.60 21.59 20.08
C VAL A 427 4.46 22.03 21.54
N ASP A 428 4.14 23.30 21.71
CA ASP A 428 3.76 23.85 23.02
C ASP A 428 2.54 23.11 23.58
N SER A 429 2.54 22.82 24.91
CA SER A 429 1.51 22.00 25.55
C SER A 429 0.10 22.58 25.41
N ASP A 430 -0.03 23.90 25.54
CA ASP A 430 -1.35 24.57 25.51
C ASP A 430 -1.91 24.57 24.08
N ILE A 431 -1.03 24.76 23.09
CA ILE A 431 -1.40 24.67 21.67
C ILE A 431 -1.75 23.22 21.29
N LEU A 432 -0.97 22.26 21.79
CA LEU A 432 -1.22 20.84 21.57
C LEU A 432 -2.58 20.43 22.12
N GLU A 433 -2.91 20.83 23.35
CA GLU A 433 -4.21 20.56 23.97
C GLU A 433 -5.35 21.22 23.19
N ALA A 434 -5.18 22.50 22.80
CA ALA A 434 -6.18 23.20 21.99
C ALA A 434 -6.47 22.49 20.66
N LEU A 435 -5.41 22.11 19.92
CA LEU A 435 -5.56 21.44 18.63
C LEU A 435 -6.18 20.03 18.78
N LYS A 436 -5.85 19.29 19.84
CA LYS A 436 -6.45 17.99 20.15
C LYS A 436 -7.94 18.14 20.52
N SER A 437 -8.24 19.03 21.46
CA SER A 437 -9.61 19.26 21.94
C SER A 437 -10.57 19.71 20.84
N GLU A 438 -10.06 20.44 19.85
CA GLU A 438 -10.85 20.89 18.70
C GLU A 438 -10.78 19.90 17.51
N GLY A 439 -10.16 18.73 17.69
CA GLY A 439 -10.11 17.67 16.68
C GLY A 439 -9.34 18.02 15.41
N ILE A 440 -8.36 18.92 15.50
CA ILE A 440 -7.52 19.32 14.36
C ILE A 440 -6.37 18.35 14.14
N ILE A 441 -5.84 17.81 15.23
CA ILE A 441 -4.76 16.83 15.22
C ILE A 441 -5.20 15.52 15.85
N VAL A 442 -4.56 14.45 15.42
CA VAL A 442 -4.59 13.13 16.07
C VAL A 442 -3.21 12.77 16.55
N GLU A 443 -3.17 12.14 17.71
CA GLU A 443 -1.93 11.64 18.30
C GLU A 443 -1.97 10.11 18.39
N SER A 444 -0.86 9.48 18.02
CA SER A 444 -0.63 8.05 18.18
C SER A 444 0.83 7.82 18.54
N ARG A 445 1.10 7.17 19.68
CA ARG A 445 2.46 6.83 20.14
C ARG A 445 3.42 8.04 20.18
N ASN A 446 3.00 9.15 20.77
CA ASN A 446 3.74 10.43 20.82
C ASN A 446 3.99 11.07 19.44
N LYS A 447 3.36 10.59 18.39
CA LYS A 447 3.40 11.21 17.06
C LYS A 447 2.08 11.91 16.77
N ILE A 448 2.17 13.13 16.28
CA ILE A 448 1.01 13.96 15.92
C ILE A 448 0.98 14.24 14.43
N ARG A 449 -0.21 14.32 13.89
CA ARG A 449 -0.48 14.74 12.52
C ARG A 449 -1.83 15.46 12.44
N LEU A 450 -2.07 16.17 11.36
CA LEU A 450 -3.41 16.69 11.12
C LEU A 450 -4.40 15.54 10.93
N LYS A 451 -5.63 15.73 11.41
CA LYS A 451 -6.67 14.69 11.37
C LYS A 451 -7.07 14.34 9.94
N TYR A 452 -7.16 15.34 9.07
CA TYR A 452 -7.56 15.19 7.68
C TYR A 452 -6.44 15.66 6.73
N ASP A 453 -6.12 14.87 5.72
CA ASP A 453 -5.12 15.22 4.72
C ASP A 453 -5.47 16.51 3.95
N ILE A 454 -6.76 16.83 3.82
CA ILE A 454 -7.22 18.07 3.21
C ILE A 454 -6.79 19.32 4.01
N PHE A 455 -6.60 19.22 5.32
CA PHE A 455 -6.06 20.32 6.12
C PHE A 455 -4.61 20.63 5.74
N GLU A 456 -3.84 19.60 5.41
CA GLU A 456 -2.47 19.76 4.93
C GLU A 456 -2.45 20.40 3.54
N ASP A 457 -3.34 19.95 2.64
CA ASP A 457 -3.45 20.54 1.30
C ASP A 457 -3.78 22.04 1.40
N ILE A 458 -4.68 22.44 2.31
CA ILE A 458 -4.99 23.85 2.57
C ILE A 458 -3.76 24.60 3.12
N CYS A 459 -2.99 23.99 4.01
CA CYS A 459 -1.75 24.59 4.53
C CYS A 459 -0.74 24.84 3.42
N PHE A 460 -0.49 23.84 2.57
CA PHE A 460 0.42 23.96 1.42
C PHE A 460 -0.06 24.99 0.41
N GLU A 461 -1.34 25.00 0.09
CA GLU A 461 -1.91 25.99 -0.83
C GLU A 461 -1.64 27.42 -0.35
N ARG A 462 -1.85 27.68 0.93
CA ARG A 462 -1.54 28.99 1.52
C ARG A 462 -0.06 29.33 1.53
N TYR A 463 0.79 28.35 1.77
CA TYR A 463 2.24 28.56 1.68
C TYR A 463 2.65 28.94 0.26
N ILE A 464 2.13 28.24 -0.75
CA ILE A 464 2.41 28.50 -2.15
C ILE A 464 1.84 29.87 -2.54
N ASP A 465 0.62 30.23 -2.15
CA ASP A 465 0.03 31.55 -2.37
C ASP A 465 0.89 32.67 -1.78
N LYS A 466 1.35 32.51 -0.55
CA LYS A 466 2.22 33.49 0.12
C LYS A 466 3.57 33.65 -0.61
N ALA A 467 4.18 32.55 -1.04
CA ALA A 467 5.41 32.59 -1.81
C ALA A 467 5.19 33.26 -3.18
N PHE A 468 4.06 32.98 -3.82
CA PHE A 468 3.67 33.59 -5.09
C PHE A 468 3.45 35.10 -4.97
N ASP A 469 2.72 35.55 -3.95
CA ASP A 469 2.50 36.99 -3.72
C ASP A 469 3.80 37.71 -3.40
N ALA A 470 4.71 37.08 -2.67
CA ALA A 470 6.00 37.65 -2.29
C ALA A 470 7.01 37.74 -3.44
N CYS A 471 6.86 36.97 -4.51
CA CYS A 471 7.81 36.95 -5.62
C CYS A 471 7.70 38.18 -6.56
N HIS A 472 6.61 38.94 -6.48
CA HIS A 472 6.38 40.15 -7.29
C HIS A 472 6.64 39.96 -8.79
N GLY A 473 6.30 38.78 -9.34
CA GLY A 473 6.49 38.42 -10.74
C GLY A 473 7.85 37.81 -11.09
N SER A 474 8.73 37.62 -10.12
CA SER A 474 9.98 36.88 -10.30
C SER A 474 9.78 35.38 -10.04
N TYR A 475 9.34 34.65 -11.06
CA TYR A 475 8.93 33.23 -10.88
C TYR A 475 10.07 32.30 -10.47
N ASN A 476 11.31 32.58 -10.82
CA ASN A 476 12.45 31.78 -10.31
C ASN A 476 12.58 31.92 -8.80
N VAL A 477 12.40 33.12 -8.22
CA VAL A 477 12.38 33.34 -6.77
C VAL A 477 11.21 32.56 -6.10
N PHE A 478 10.07 32.54 -6.77
CA PHE A 478 8.92 31.74 -6.30
C PHE A 478 9.24 30.25 -6.24
N PHE A 479 9.82 29.70 -7.30
CA PHE A 479 10.17 28.28 -7.34
C PHE A 479 11.27 27.93 -6.35
N ASP A 480 12.29 28.76 -6.20
CA ASP A 480 13.35 28.60 -5.20
C ASP A 480 12.78 28.57 -3.78
N GLU A 481 11.78 29.42 -3.50
CA GLU A 481 11.14 29.47 -2.19
C GLU A 481 10.37 28.19 -1.90
N ILE A 482 9.48 27.77 -2.79
CA ILE A 482 8.64 26.59 -2.54
C ILE A 482 9.43 25.28 -2.55
N GLU A 483 10.55 25.21 -3.27
CA GLU A 483 11.39 24.02 -3.33
C GLU A 483 12.14 23.73 -2.01
N LYS A 484 12.29 24.72 -1.12
CA LYS A 484 12.91 24.54 0.20
C LYS A 484 12.25 23.45 1.05
N ILE A 485 10.96 23.18 0.82
CA ILE A 485 10.22 22.12 1.53
C ILE A 485 10.62 20.71 1.04
N GLY A 486 11.20 20.60 -0.17
CA GLY A 486 11.61 19.35 -0.77
C GLY A 486 10.59 18.76 -1.75
N ARG A 487 10.79 17.49 -2.15
CA ARG A 487 10.04 16.86 -3.24
C ARG A 487 8.51 16.81 -3.04
N CYS A 488 8.05 16.79 -1.82
CA CYS A 488 6.62 16.74 -1.50
C CYS A 488 5.85 17.97 -2.06
N ILE A 489 6.54 19.06 -2.39
CA ILE A 489 5.91 20.26 -2.94
C ILE A 489 5.41 20.06 -4.38
N TYR A 490 6.01 19.18 -5.17
CA TYR A 490 5.69 19.05 -6.60
C TYR A 490 4.21 18.68 -6.85
N ARG A 491 3.69 17.70 -6.10
CA ARG A 491 2.28 17.30 -6.21
C ARG A 491 1.34 18.41 -5.72
N ARG A 492 1.69 19.09 -4.62
CA ARG A 492 0.92 20.20 -4.07
C ARG A 492 0.89 21.40 -5.03
N TYR A 493 2.00 21.68 -5.68
CA TYR A 493 2.08 22.70 -6.73
C TYR A 493 1.18 22.35 -7.93
N GLN A 494 1.14 21.10 -8.37
CA GLN A 494 0.23 20.68 -9.45
C GLN A 494 -1.25 20.90 -9.07
N ILE A 495 -1.62 20.59 -7.84
CA ILE A 495 -2.98 20.84 -7.32
C ILE A 495 -3.25 22.34 -7.28
N TRP A 496 -2.30 23.13 -6.82
CA TRP A 496 -2.41 24.58 -6.75
C TRP A 496 -2.59 25.22 -8.15
N ILE A 497 -1.77 24.85 -9.14
CA ILE A 497 -1.93 25.27 -10.53
C ILE A 497 -3.31 24.87 -11.07
N SER A 498 -3.72 23.63 -10.84
CA SER A 498 -5.03 23.15 -11.27
C SER A 498 -6.18 24.04 -10.77
N ASN A 499 -6.10 24.52 -9.53
CA ASN A 499 -7.07 25.44 -8.95
C ASN A 499 -6.96 26.87 -9.51
N LYS A 500 -5.74 27.35 -9.77
CA LYS A 500 -5.52 28.69 -10.34
C LYS A 500 -6.11 28.86 -11.74
N LEU A 501 -6.26 27.78 -12.51
CA LEU A 501 -6.88 27.84 -13.84
C LEU A 501 -8.32 28.34 -13.87
N PHE A 502 -9.01 28.31 -12.76
CA PHE A 502 -10.34 28.92 -12.64
C PHE A 502 -10.33 30.44 -12.83
N VAL A 503 -9.25 31.12 -12.38
CA VAL A 503 -9.13 32.59 -12.43
C VAL A 503 -8.53 33.02 -13.77
N GLN A 504 -9.27 33.83 -14.54
CA GLN A 504 -8.84 34.30 -15.87
C GLN A 504 -7.48 35.03 -15.81
N GLU A 505 -7.31 35.98 -14.87
CA GLU A 505 -6.05 36.71 -14.72
C GLU A 505 -4.87 35.76 -14.42
N ALA A 506 -5.07 34.70 -13.66
CA ALA A 506 -4.03 33.70 -13.40
C ALA A 506 -3.66 32.93 -14.68
N ARG A 507 -4.64 32.59 -15.53
CA ARG A 507 -4.37 31.92 -16.81
C ARG A 507 -3.58 32.83 -17.74
N GLU A 508 -3.99 34.09 -17.89
CA GLU A 508 -3.39 35.04 -18.83
C GLU A 508 -1.98 35.49 -18.42
N LYS A 509 -1.76 35.87 -17.17
CA LYS A 509 -0.53 36.51 -16.71
C LYS A 509 0.47 35.53 -16.10
N PHE A 510 0.03 34.42 -15.60
CA PHE A 510 0.89 33.53 -14.85
C PHE A 510 1.11 32.19 -15.55
N VAL A 511 0.06 31.38 -15.72
CA VAL A 511 0.22 30.02 -16.23
C VAL A 511 0.78 30.02 -17.66
N TYR A 512 0.29 30.89 -18.52
CA TYR A 512 0.83 31.05 -19.86
C TYR A 512 2.31 31.47 -19.84
N THR A 513 2.67 32.45 -19.00
CA THR A 513 4.07 32.89 -18.85
C THR A 513 4.98 31.77 -18.38
N LEU A 514 4.52 30.93 -17.42
CA LEU A 514 5.32 29.78 -16.94
C LEU A 514 5.69 28.81 -18.06
N LEU A 515 4.79 28.58 -19.00
CA LEU A 515 5.03 27.64 -20.11
C LEU A 515 5.99 28.26 -21.17
N THR A 516 5.87 29.55 -21.41
CA THR A 516 6.58 30.23 -22.52
C THR A 516 7.91 30.88 -22.09
N ASP A 517 8.12 31.15 -20.82
CA ASP A 517 9.35 31.78 -20.32
C ASP A 517 10.51 30.77 -20.28
N ASN A 518 11.53 30.98 -21.11
CA ASN A 518 12.71 30.14 -21.20
C ASN A 518 13.65 30.22 -19.98
N SER A 519 13.44 31.18 -19.08
CA SER A 519 14.20 31.26 -17.82
C SER A 519 13.72 30.28 -16.76
N ILE A 520 12.53 29.71 -16.91
CA ILE A 520 11.93 28.73 -15.98
C ILE A 520 12.54 27.34 -16.22
N GLU A 521 12.97 26.70 -15.15
CA GLU A 521 13.50 25.34 -15.23
C GLU A 521 12.48 24.34 -15.82
N ALA A 522 12.95 23.45 -16.70
CA ALA A 522 12.13 22.46 -17.38
C ALA A 522 11.31 21.60 -16.41
N LYS A 523 11.84 21.28 -15.21
CA LYS A 523 11.10 20.53 -14.19
C LYS A 523 9.80 21.23 -13.77
N TRP A 524 9.82 22.57 -13.62
CA TRP A 524 8.65 23.35 -13.20
C TRP A 524 7.67 23.53 -14.35
N LYS A 525 8.15 23.72 -15.58
CA LYS A 525 7.29 23.70 -16.78
C LYS A 525 6.51 22.38 -16.84
N LYS A 526 7.21 21.25 -16.72
CA LYS A 526 6.58 19.92 -16.73
C LYS A 526 5.56 19.73 -15.61
N LYS A 527 5.82 20.23 -14.40
CA LYS A 527 4.85 20.19 -13.30
C LYS A 527 3.64 21.08 -13.57
N THR A 528 3.83 22.23 -14.22
CA THR A 528 2.75 23.13 -14.64
C THR A 528 1.86 22.47 -15.70
N GLU A 529 2.43 21.87 -16.73
CA GLU A 529 1.72 21.13 -17.78
C GLU A 529 0.86 20.00 -17.18
N ILE A 530 1.42 19.21 -16.28
CA ILE A 530 0.67 18.14 -15.58
C ILE A 530 -0.49 18.76 -14.78
N GLY A 531 -0.26 19.86 -14.09
CA GLY A 531 -1.31 20.58 -13.33
C GLY A 531 -2.43 21.09 -14.23
N ILE A 532 -2.11 21.59 -15.43
CA ILE A 532 -3.09 22.05 -16.43
C ILE A 532 -3.95 20.87 -16.89
N VAL A 533 -3.32 19.79 -17.34
CA VAL A 533 -4.04 18.62 -17.88
C VAL A 533 -4.91 17.95 -16.83
N LYS A 534 -4.47 17.91 -15.57
CA LYS A 534 -5.25 17.37 -14.44
C LYS A 534 -6.40 18.25 -14.00
N SER A 535 -6.43 19.51 -14.41
CA SER A 535 -7.45 20.47 -13.97
C SER A 535 -8.79 20.24 -14.64
N LYS A 536 -9.87 20.31 -13.85
CA LYS A 536 -11.24 20.39 -14.39
C LYS A 536 -11.49 21.64 -15.26
N TYR A 537 -10.57 22.61 -15.20
CA TYR A 537 -10.62 23.88 -15.96
C TYR A 537 -9.66 23.89 -17.14
N CYS A 538 -9.02 22.79 -17.50
CA CYS A 538 -8.04 22.76 -18.59
C CYS A 538 -8.64 23.22 -19.92
N GLY A 539 -9.91 22.92 -20.18
CA GLY A 539 -10.64 23.39 -21.36
C GLY A 539 -10.74 24.91 -21.49
N LEU A 540 -10.78 25.65 -20.37
CA LEU A 540 -10.74 27.13 -20.36
C LEU A 540 -9.37 27.62 -20.81
N PHE A 541 -8.29 27.00 -20.33
CA PHE A 541 -6.94 27.35 -20.71
C PHE A 541 -6.70 27.12 -22.23
N PHE A 542 -7.04 25.94 -22.74
CA PHE A 542 -6.88 25.63 -24.15
C PHE A 542 -7.69 26.56 -25.05
N LYS A 543 -8.94 26.86 -24.67
CA LYS A 543 -9.77 27.79 -25.42
C LYS A 543 -9.15 29.19 -25.56
N GLU A 544 -8.42 29.66 -24.56
CA GLU A 544 -7.79 30.96 -24.55
C GLU A 544 -6.42 31.00 -25.25
N PHE A 545 -5.64 29.93 -25.13
CA PHE A 545 -4.20 29.99 -25.48
C PHE A 545 -3.76 29.00 -26.55
N GLN A 546 -4.57 28.08 -27.05
CA GLN A 546 -4.15 27.07 -28.03
C GLN A 546 -3.48 27.64 -29.29
N GLU A 547 -3.89 28.84 -29.74
CA GLU A 547 -3.30 29.52 -30.91
C GLU A 547 -2.04 30.31 -30.59
N LEU A 548 -1.74 30.53 -29.32
CA LEU A 548 -0.61 31.35 -28.85
C LEU A 548 0.54 30.48 -28.31
N LEU A 549 0.31 29.22 -28.03
CA LEU A 549 1.34 28.28 -27.58
C LEU A 549 2.18 27.85 -28.79
N ASP A 550 3.51 27.77 -28.58
CA ASP A 550 4.37 27.22 -29.61
C ASP A 550 4.15 25.71 -29.80
N GLU A 551 4.59 25.17 -30.92
CA GLU A 551 4.37 23.78 -31.32
C GLU A 551 4.94 22.79 -30.30
N THR A 552 6.10 23.12 -29.69
CA THR A 552 6.75 22.25 -28.69
C THR A 552 5.91 22.12 -27.43
N VAL A 553 5.39 23.22 -26.90
CA VAL A 553 4.54 23.23 -25.71
C VAL A 553 3.22 22.50 -25.99
N VAL A 554 2.66 22.67 -27.20
CA VAL A 554 1.44 21.96 -27.61
C VAL A 554 1.70 20.45 -27.71
N GLU A 555 2.81 20.02 -28.30
CA GLU A 555 3.20 18.61 -28.35
C GLU A 555 3.38 18.01 -26.96
N GLU A 556 4.08 18.68 -26.05
CA GLU A 556 4.26 18.21 -24.67
C GLU A 556 2.95 18.09 -23.91
N LEU A 557 2.03 19.06 -24.06
CA LEU A 557 0.70 18.99 -23.47
C LEU A 557 -0.16 17.87 -24.07
N LEU A 558 -0.06 17.63 -25.39
CA LEU A 558 -0.73 16.52 -26.05
C LEU A 558 -0.21 15.17 -25.60
N ASP A 559 1.09 15.01 -25.42
CA ASP A 559 1.70 13.77 -24.92
C ASP A 559 1.22 13.45 -23.49
N ILE A 560 1.18 14.46 -22.63
CA ILE A 560 0.63 14.31 -21.28
C ILE A 560 -0.86 13.97 -21.35
N THR A 561 -1.61 14.66 -22.19
CA THR A 561 -3.05 14.42 -22.39
C THR A 561 -3.31 13.01 -22.89
N ASN A 562 -2.53 12.52 -23.86
CA ASN A 562 -2.63 11.16 -24.38
C ASN A 562 -2.33 10.11 -23.31
N LEU A 563 -1.35 10.35 -22.46
CA LEU A 563 -1.03 9.49 -21.33
C LEU A 563 -2.25 9.37 -20.38
N TYR A 564 -2.84 10.50 -19.99
CA TYR A 564 -4.02 10.51 -19.12
C TYR A 564 -5.27 9.96 -19.79
N ALA A 565 -5.48 10.19 -21.09
CA ALA A 565 -6.58 9.61 -21.86
C ALA A 565 -6.49 8.09 -21.95
N PHE A 566 -5.28 7.57 -22.14
CA PHE A 566 -5.03 6.14 -22.14
C PHE A 566 -5.35 5.53 -20.76
N GLU A 567 -4.96 6.18 -19.70
CA GLU A 567 -5.27 5.81 -18.32
C GLU A 567 -6.78 5.81 -18.06
N ALA A 568 -7.50 6.84 -18.52
CA ALA A 568 -8.94 6.94 -18.39
C ALA A 568 -9.68 5.79 -19.10
N LYS A 569 -9.22 5.41 -20.30
CA LYS A 569 -9.79 4.28 -21.06
C LYS A 569 -9.59 2.94 -20.35
N ILE A 570 -8.41 2.73 -19.76
CA ILE A 570 -8.13 1.49 -19.00
C ILE A 570 -8.99 1.41 -17.74
N ASN A 571 -9.21 2.54 -17.07
CA ASN A 571 -9.93 2.60 -15.79
C ASN A 571 -11.46 2.74 -15.97
N HIS A 572 -11.98 2.82 -17.21
CA HIS A 572 -13.38 3.07 -17.50
C HIS A 572 -13.95 4.33 -16.80
N SER A 573 -13.13 5.37 -16.59
CA SER A 573 -13.56 6.60 -15.93
C SER A 573 -14.13 7.61 -16.95
N PRO A 574 -15.47 7.85 -16.99
CA PRO A 574 -16.07 8.80 -17.94
C PRO A 574 -15.63 10.25 -17.73
N ALA A 575 -15.28 10.62 -16.49
CA ALA A 575 -14.93 11.99 -16.14
C ALA A 575 -13.61 12.46 -16.79
N LEU A 576 -12.62 11.58 -16.92
CA LEU A 576 -11.35 11.89 -17.60
C LEU A 576 -11.52 11.95 -19.14
N ILE A 577 -12.43 11.13 -19.69
CA ILE A 577 -12.68 11.11 -21.14
C ILE A 577 -13.36 12.42 -21.61
N MET A 578 -14.24 13.00 -20.80
CA MET A 578 -14.89 14.28 -21.15
C MET A 578 -13.94 15.48 -21.17
N ASN A 579 -12.87 15.43 -20.36
CA ASN A 579 -11.88 16.51 -20.30
C ASN A 579 -10.80 16.42 -21.41
N VAL A 580 -10.72 15.30 -22.11
CA VAL A 580 -9.65 14.97 -23.06
C VAL A 580 -10.14 14.80 -24.49
N THR A 581 -11.45 14.87 -24.76
CA THR A 581 -11.94 14.86 -26.14
C THR A 581 -11.45 16.11 -26.84
N PRO A 582 -10.62 16.01 -27.90
CA PRO A 582 -10.26 17.17 -28.70
C PRO A 582 -11.54 17.83 -29.20
N ILE A 583 -11.66 19.10 -28.97
CA ILE A 583 -12.62 19.92 -29.71
C ILE A 583 -12.10 19.87 -31.16
N GLY A 584 -12.63 18.93 -31.96
CA GLY A 584 -12.45 18.86 -33.38
C GLY A 584 -13.24 19.96 -34.08
#